data_fe9043cb45bce9a34d0d77802b9d8077
#
_entry.id   fe9043cb45bce9a34d0d77802b9d8077
#
_cell.length_a   1.000
_cell.length_b   1.000
_cell.length_c   1.000
_cell.angle_alpha   90.00
_cell.angle_beta   90.00
_cell.angle_gamma   90.00
#
_symmetry.space_group_name_H-M   'P 1'
#
loop_
_entity.id
_entity.type
_entity.pdbx_description
1 polymer ?
#
loop_
_entity_poly.entity_id
_entity_poly.type
_entity_poly.pdbx_seq_one_letter_code
_entity_poly.pdbx_strand_id
1 'polypeptide(L)'
;MNEKVRQLVEELFTDPRYLLRGEADRFGDKRLAFSEVCPLLSATGEPIGQLLLSREYRRRGRPDGERPHGQESLLDFYHDQLFQGRLPALAREDAAALREESWLYYIRRNFFFQLGEYDNARQDAEHNLGLLDLLQGYAADEADKWSMARWWPWIERDRAIAAALAALEQEDLLTTASELYRAEKSIREFGEQHAEDYAREDAEKLVTTMVSHVARVAELLREEENLPEAPEERLERAVDAVDAEEIERLRREMERELSGEG
;
A
#
# COMPACT_ATOMS: atom_id res chain seq x y z
N MET A 1 7.72 3.43 19.30
CA MET A 1 8.51 3.18 18.07
C MET A 1 9.88 3.80 18.20
N ASN A 2 10.93 3.01 17.98
CA ASN A 2 12.35 3.40 18.10
C ASN A 2 12.74 4.39 16.97
N GLU A 3 13.78 5.22 17.23
CA GLU A 3 14.30 6.23 16.27
C GLU A 3 14.82 5.62 14.97
N LYS A 4 15.49 4.46 15.04
CA LYS A 4 15.98 3.77 13.83
C LYS A 4 14.84 3.29 12.91
N VAL A 5 13.74 2.81 13.50
CA VAL A 5 12.54 2.42 12.74
C VAL A 5 11.94 3.64 12.06
N ARG A 6 11.86 4.77 12.77
CA ARG A 6 11.37 6.04 12.19
C ARG A 6 12.24 6.50 11.03
N GLN A 7 13.56 6.47 11.16
CA GLN A 7 14.49 6.83 10.08
C GLN A 7 14.33 5.93 8.86
N LEU A 8 14.16 4.61 9.07
CA LEU A 8 13.91 3.70 7.95
C LEU A 8 12.60 4.01 7.25
N VAL A 9 11.52 4.28 7.99
CA VAL A 9 10.23 4.68 7.43
C VAL A 9 10.35 5.97 6.63
N GLU A 10 11.04 6.98 7.17
CA GLU A 10 11.33 8.20 6.41
C GLU A 10 12.10 7.91 5.12
N GLU A 11 13.14 7.08 5.16
CA GLU A 11 13.91 6.70 3.96
C GLU A 11 13.02 6.03 2.90
N LEU A 12 12.11 5.14 3.31
CA LEU A 12 11.28 4.37 2.40
C LEU A 12 10.10 5.16 1.81
N PHE A 13 9.57 6.14 2.56
CA PHE A 13 8.32 6.83 2.24
C PHE A 13 8.45 8.33 2.03
N THR A 14 9.66 8.87 2.11
CA THR A 14 9.89 10.28 1.76
C THR A 14 10.26 10.39 0.29
N ASP A 15 9.28 10.72 -0.53
CA ASP A 15 9.55 11.13 -1.91
C ASP A 15 9.90 12.62 -1.91
N PRO A 16 11.10 13.01 -2.37
CA PRO A 16 11.51 14.41 -2.37
C PRO A 16 10.62 15.33 -3.22
N ARG A 17 9.77 14.76 -4.07
CA ARG A 17 8.77 15.50 -4.85
C ARG A 17 7.56 15.91 -3.99
N TYR A 18 7.26 15.13 -2.93
CA TYR A 18 6.08 15.29 -2.08
C TYR A 18 6.50 15.45 -0.63
N LEU A 19 6.91 16.65 -0.25
CA LEU A 19 7.27 16.98 1.12
C LEU A 19 6.18 17.81 1.76
N LEU A 20 5.74 17.41 2.94
CA LEU A 20 4.90 18.27 3.78
C LEU A 20 5.67 19.52 4.13
N ARG A 21 5.09 20.68 3.87
CA ARG A 21 5.59 21.96 4.28
C ARG A 21 4.72 22.56 5.37
N GLY A 22 5.34 22.81 6.53
CA GLY A 22 4.80 23.68 7.55
C GLY A 22 3.60 23.11 8.32
N GLU A 23 2.89 24.01 8.93
CA GLU A 23 1.94 23.82 10.02
C GLU A 23 0.57 23.27 9.63
N ALA A 24 0.44 22.52 8.54
CA ALA A 24 -0.83 22.01 8.03
C ALA A 24 -1.66 21.27 9.08
N ASP A 25 -0.99 20.75 10.13
CA ASP A 25 -1.63 19.92 11.17
C ASP A 25 -2.01 20.69 12.44
N ARG A 26 -1.61 21.95 12.60
CA ARG A 26 -1.90 22.72 13.83
C ARG A 26 -3.38 23.10 14.01
N PHE A 27 -4.18 23.00 12.96
CA PHE A 27 -5.55 23.47 12.99
C PHE A 27 -6.60 22.37 13.10
N GLY A 28 -6.21 21.10 13.28
CA GLY A 28 -7.17 19.98 13.30
C GLY A 28 -7.98 19.91 11.99
N ASP A 29 -7.49 20.53 10.93
CA ASP A 29 -8.22 20.70 9.69
C ASP A 29 -8.14 19.41 8.87
N LYS A 30 -9.18 19.17 8.11
CA LYS A 30 -9.40 17.96 7.31
C LYS A 30 -8.57 17.95 6.02
N ARG A 31 -7.61 18.86 5.87
CA ARG A 31 -6.79 19.03 4.68
C ARG A 31 -5.32 18.94 4.99
N LEU A 32 -4.57 18.37 4.06
CA LEU A 32 -3.11 18.37 4.07
C LEU A 32 -2.61 19.36 3.02
N ALA A 33 -1.66 20.22 3.41
CA ALA A 33 -1.01 21.13 2.48
C ALA A 33 0.37 20.58 2.12
N PHE A 34 0.69 20.57 0.83
CA PHE A 34 1.99 20.15 0.34
C PHE A 34 2.48 21.02 -0.80
N SER A 35 3.77 20.98 -1.01
CA SER A 35 4.42 21.60 -2.16
C SER A 35 5.08 20.51 -3.00
N GLU A 36 4.61 20.34 -4.20
CA GLU A 36 5.15 19.42 -5.18
C GLU A 36 6.07 20.17 -6.15
N VAL A 37 7.28 19.65 -6.32
CA VAL A 37 8.16 20.07 -7.42
C VAL A 37 8.13 18.97 -8.46
N CYS A 38 7.24 19.10 -9.44
CA CYS A 38 7.19 18.19 -10.57
C CYS A 38 8.21 18.64 -11.62
N PRO A 39 9.25 17.85 -11.92
CA PRO A 39 10.04 18.10 -13.11
C PRO A 39 9.14 17.85 -14.34
N LEU A 40 9.00 18.87 -15.18
CA LEU A 40 8.43 18.69 -16.50
C LEU A 40 9.47 17.93 -17.34
N LEU A 41 9.14 16.72 -17.73
CA LEU A 41 9.99 15.90 -18.56
C LEU A 41 9.56 15.95 -20.01
N SER A 42 10.52 15.99 -20.91
CA SER A 42 10.30 15.78 -22.34
C SER A 42 9.87 14.32 -22.60
N ALA A 43 9.42 14.04 -23.81
CA ALA A 43 9.12 12.68 -24.25
C ALA A 43 10.32 11.71 -24.13
N THR A 44 11.54 12.23 -24.04
CA THR A 44 12.79 11.47 -23.86
C THR A 44 13.25 11.40 -22.39
N GLY A 45 12.45 11.93 -21.45
CA GLY A 45 12.77 11.94 -20.01
C GLY A 45 13.72 13.05 -19.57
N GLU A 46 14.10 13.98 -20.46
CA GLU A 46 14.96 15.13 -20.13
C GLU A 46 14.15 16.20 -19.38
N PRO A 47 14.68 16.79 -18.31
CA PRO A 47 14.00 17.85 -17.59
C PRO A 47 13.92 19.12 -18.43
N ILE A 48 12.69 19.57 -18.74
CA ILE A 48 12.39 20.80 -19.50
C ILE A 48 11.89 21.94 -18.63
N GLY A 49 11.70 21.69 -17.35
CA GLY A 49 11.24 22.70 -16.39
C GLY A 49 10.86 22.09 -15.05
N GLN A 50 10.42 22.93 -14.14
CA GLN A 50 9.87 22.53 -12.84
C GLN A 50 8.53 23.22 -12.65
N LEU A 51 7.52 22.43 -12.28
CA LEU A 51 6.22 22.94 -11.88
C LEU A 51 6.13 22.83 -10.35
N LEU A 52 6.02 23.98 -9.67
CA LEU A 52 5.74 24.03 -8.26
C LEU A 52 4.22 24.03 -8.07
N LEU A 53 3.68 22.92 -7.59
CA LEU A 53 2.28 22.80 -7.23
C LEU A 53 2.13 22.94 -5.71
N SER A 54 1.22 23.82 -5.29
CA SER A 54 0.74 23.88 -3.92
C SER A 54 -0.72 23.42 -3.95
N ARG A 55 -0.99 22.32 -3.27
CA ARG A 55 -2.34 21.73 -3.14
C ARG A 55 -2.67 21.49 -1.68
N GLU A 56 -3.95 21.63 -1.39
CA GLU A 56 -4.52 21.15 -0.13
C GLU A 56 -5.21 19.80 -0.38
N TYR A 57 -4.91 18.81 0.46
CA TYR A 57 -5.54 17.50 0.42
C TYR A 57 -6.45 17.29 1.62
N ARG A 58 -7.56 16.64 1.39
CA ARG A 58 -8.46 16.21 2.46
C ARG A 58 -7.90 14.96 3.15
N ARG A 59 -8.12 14.85 4.45
CA ARG A 59 -7.76 13.64 5.22
C ARG A 59 -8.69 12.46 4.96
N ARG A 60 -9.91 12.70 4.48
CA ARG A 60 -10.92 11.67 4.21
C ARG A 60 -11.59 11.90 2.87
N GLY A 61 -12.08 10.80 2.28
CA GLY A 61 -12.62 10.79 0.94
C GLY A 61 -11.54 11.06 -0.10
N ARG A 62 -11.92 11.44 -1.31
CA ARG A 62 -10.99 11.76 -2.38
C ARG A 62 -10.07 12.92 -1.98
N PRO A 63 -8.75 12.79 -2.14
CA PRO A 63 -7.77 13.76 -1.60
C PRO A 63 -7.98 15.20 -2.06
N ASP A 64 -8.33 15.41 -3.32
CA ASP A 64 -8.59 16.73 -3.92
C ASP A 64 -9.93 17.36 -3.48
N GLY A 65 -10.78 16.59 -2.80
CA GLY A 65 -12.10 17.02 -2.32
C GLY A 65 -13.18 16.97 -3.36
N GLU A 66 -12.90 16.49 -4.58
CA GLU A 66 -13.92 16.25 -5.58
C GLU A 66 -14.84 15.09 -5.17
N ARG A 67 -16.05 15.13 -5.69
CA ARG A 67 -17.06 14.09 -5.46
C ARG A 67 -17.57 13.58 -6.81
N PRO A 68 -16.84 12.64 -7.44
CA PRO A 68 -17.22 12.11 -8.73
C PRO A 68 -18.60 11.45 -8.64
N HIS A 69 -19.50 11.82 -9.54
CA HIS A 69 -20.88 11.34 -9.54
C HIS A 69 -21.63 11.51 -8.21
N GLY A 70 -21.18 12.44 -7.35
CA GLY A 70 -21.74 12.68 -6.01
C GLY A 70 -21.24 11.75 -4.91
N GLN A 71 -20.38 10.78 -5.23
CA GLN A 71 -19.76 9.85 -4.28
C GLN A 71 -18.45 10.40 -3.69
N GLU A 72 -17.93 9.75 -2.64
CA GLU A 72 -16.66 10.16 -2.01
C GLU A 72 -15.44 9.84 -2.88
N SER A 73 -15.56 8.87 -3.79
CA SER A 73 -14.52 8.44 -4.71
C SER A 73 -15.12 7.78 -5.97
N LEU A 74 -14.30 7.56 -7.01
CA LEU A 74 -14.67 6.73 -8.15
C LEU A 74 -14.82 5.27 -7.76
N LEU A 75 -14.00 4.78 -6.83
CA LEU A 75 -14.13 3.42 -6.30
C LEU A 75 -15.53 3.20 -5.71
N ASP A 76 -16.01 4.11 -4.86
CA ASP A 76 -17.35 4.04 -4.27
C ASP A 76 -18.43 4.07 -5.35
N PHE A 77 -18.28 4.94 -6.34
CA PHE A 77 -19.23 5.02 -7.46
C PHE A 77 -19.31 3.69 -8.23
N TYR A 78 -18.18 3.09 -8.60
CA TYR A 78 -18.19 1.85 -9.37
C TYR A 78 -18.60 0.64 -8.52
N HIS A 79 -18.29 0.61 -7.22
CA HIS A 79 -18.84 -0.39 -6.29
C HIS A 79 -20.37 -0.32 -6.21
N ASP A 80 -20.94 0.88 -6.16
CA ASP A 80 -22.39 1.06 -6.21
C ASP A 80 -23.00 0.53 -7.53
N GLN A 81 -22.35 0.80 -8.68
CA GLN A 81 -22.78 0.25 -9.97
C GLN A 81 -22.69 -1.27 -9.99
N LEU A 82 -21.61 -1.84 -9.44
CA LEU A 82 -21.41 -3.27 -9.34
C LEU A 82 -22.49 -3.92 -8.47
N PHE A 83 -22.72 -3.37 -7.27
CA PHE A 83 -23.74 -3.87 -6.35
C PHE A 83 -25.14 -3.85 -6.96
N GLN A 84 -25.43 -2.87 -7.80
CA GLN A 84 -26.71 -2.76 -8.50
C GLN A 84 -26.78 -3.59 -9.79
N GLY A 85 -25.72 -4.36 -10.12
CA GLY A 85 -25.64 -5.16 -11.34
C GLY A 85 -25.63 -4.34 -12.64
N ARG A 86 -25.17 -3.08 -12.57
CA ARG A 86 -25.17 -2.11 -13.66
C ARG A 86 -23.78 -1.74 -14.19
N LEU A 87 -22.73 -2.33 -13.62
CA LEU A 87 -21.37 -2.01 -14.02
C LEU A 87 -21.08 -2.65 -15.41
N PRO A 88 -20.90 -1.83 -16.47
CA PRO A 88 -20.42 -2.30 -17.75
C PRO A 88 -18.91 -2.58 -17.70
N ALA A 89 -18.37 -3.11 -18.79
CA ALA A 89 -16.92 -3.11 -18.96
C ALA A 89 -16.40 -1.66 -18.93
N LEU A 90 -15.34 -1.43 -18.15
CA LEU A 90 -14.72 -0.10 -18.01
C LEU A 90 -13.97 0.26 -19.29
N ALA A 91 -14.31 1.39 -19.86
CA ALA A 91 -13.64 1.92 -21.02
C ALA A 91 -12.26 2.51 -20.65
N ARG A 92 -11.47 2.83 -21.66
CA ARG A 92 -10.13 3.40 -21.47
C ARG A 92 -10.14 4.70 -20.69
N GLU A 93 -11.16 5.52 -20.88
CA GLU A 93 -11.37 6.78 -20.17
C GLU A 93 -11.64 6.55 -18.68
N ASP A 94 -12.44 5.52 -18.36
CA ASP A 94 -12.69 5.12 -16.97
C ASP A 94 -11.41 4.63 -16.30
N ALA A 95 -10.65 3.78 -17.00
CA ALA A 95 -9.37 3.29 -16.52
C ALA A 95 -8.36 4.44 -16.28
N ALA A 96 -8.35 5.45 -17.14
CA ALA A 96 -7.50 6.63 -16.96
C ALA A 96 -7.90 7.43 -15.71
N ALA A 97 -9.21 7.63 -15.49
CA ALA A 97 -9.72 8.33 -14.31
C ALA A 97 -9.42 7.59 -12.99
N LEU A 98 -9.52 6.25 -12.99
CA LEU A 98 -9.17 5.42 -11.84
C LEU A 98 -7.67 5.48 -11.54
N ARG A 99 -6.80 5.51 -12.56
CA ARG A 99 -5.36 5.72 -12.37
C ARG A 99 -5.04 7.09 -11.78
N GLU A 100 -5.74 8.15 -12.22
CA GLU A 100 -5.59 9.48 -11.65
C GLU A 100 -6.00 9.48 -10.17
N GLU A 101 -7.13 8.88 -9.84
CA GLU A 101 -7.55 8.75 -8.44
C GLU A 101 -6.52 7.98 -7.61
N SER A 102 -6.02 6.85 -8.11
CA SER A 102 -4.97 6.07 -7.43
C SER A 102 -3.73 6.92 -7.13
N TRP A 103 -3.34 7.80 -8.05
CA TRP A 103 -2.22 8.72 -7.87
C TRP A 103 -2.45 9.72 -6.73
N LEU A 104 -3.65 10.26 -6.60
CA LEU A 104 -4.01 11.17 -5.51
C LEU A 104 -3.88 10.48 -4.14
N TYR A 105 -4.39 9.24 -4.02
CA TYR A 105 -4.27 8.45 -2.80
C TYR A 105 -2.83 8.05 -2.50
N TYR A 106 -2.01 7.75 -3.51
CA TYR A 106 -0.58 7.50 -3.33
C TYR A 106 0.14 8.72 -2.72
N ILE A 107 -0.11 9.94 -3.23
CA ILE A 107 0.51 11.16 -2.69
C ILE A 107 0.09 11.34 -1.22
N ARG A 108 -1.21 11.24 -0.92
CA ARG A 108 -1.70 11.41 0.46
C ARG A 108 -1.14 10.36 1.41
N ARG A 109 -1.03 9.12 0.97
CA ARG A 109 -0.42 8.03 1.74
C ARG A 109 1.02 8.36 2.17
N ASN A 110 1.83 8.92 1.29
CA ASN A 110 3.18 9.36 1.64
C ASN A 110 3.17 10.44 2.73
N PHE A 111 2.19 11.35 2.73
CA PHE A 111 2.04 12.33 3.80
C PHE A 111 1.65 11.68 5.12
N PHE A 112 0.77 10.69 5.11
CA PHE A 112 0.40 9.98 6.31
C PHE A 112 1.59 9.23 6.92
N PHE A 113 2.47 8.62 6.12
CA PHE A 113 3.73 8.06 6.63
C PHE A 113 4.63 9.11 7.27
N GLN A 114 4.79 10.29 6.65
CA GLN A 114 5.58 11.40 7.22
C GLN A 114 4.98 11.94 8.53
N LEU A 115 3.66 11.85 8.69
CA LEU A 115 2.95 12.29 9.91
C LEU A 115 2.87 11.21 10.99
N GLY A 116 3.25 9.96 10.71
CA GLY A 116 3.04 8.82 11.59
C GLY A 116 1.57 8.38 11.68
N GLU A 117 0.73 8.76 10.72
CA GLU A 117 -0.69 8.39 10.66
C GLU A 117 -0.87 7.07 9.90
N TYR A 118 -0.36 5.97 10.47
CA TYR A 118 -0.24 4.69 9.77
C TYR A 118 -1.58 4.05 9.40
N ASP A 119 -2.61 4.15 10.23
CA ASP A 119 -3.95 3.67 9.88
C ASP A 119 -4.53 4.40 8.66
N ASN A 120 -4.30 5.71 8.54
CA ASN A 120 -4.72 6.46 7.37
C ASN A 120 -3.90 6.08 6.13
N ALA A 121 -2.60 5.83 6.29
CA ALA A 121 -1.74 5.34 5.21
C ALA A 121 -2.19 3.97 4.70
N ARG A 122 -2.55 3.05 5.62
CA ARG A 122 -3.12 1.74 5.31
C ARG A 122 -4.41 1.85 4.52
N GLN A 123 -5.36 2.68 4.97
CA GLN A 123 -6.64 2.89 4.29
C GLN A 123 -6.45 3.41 2.85
N ASP A 124 -5.50 4.31 2.62
CA ASP A 124 -5.20 4.81 1.28
C ASP A 124 -4.55 3.74 0.38
N ALA A 125 -3.74 2.85 0.95
CA ALA A 125 -3.22 1.70 0.22
C ALA A 125 -4.32 0.69 -0.12
N GLU A 126 -5.22 0.39 0.82
CA GLU A 126 -6.39 -0.48 0.60
C GLU A 126 -7.33 0.08 -0.47
N HIS A 127 -7.54 1.40 -0.48
CA HIS A 127 -8.28 2.06 -1.56
C HIS A 127 -7.63 1.81 -2.93
N ASN A 128 -6.32 1.94 -3.02
CA ASN A 128 -5.59 1.69 -4.26
C ASN A 128 -5.66 0.21 -4.69
N LEU A 129 -5.62 -0.74 -3.76
CA LEU A 129 -5.85 -2.16 -4.06
C LEU A 129 -7.26 -2.38 -4.61
N GLY A 130 -8.28 -1.74 -4.02
CA GLY A 130 -9.66 -1.81 -4.52
C GLY A 130 -9.82 -1.25 -5.94
N LEU A 131 -9.13 -0.15 -6.27
CA LEU A 131 -9.10 0.37 -7.66
C LEU A 131 -8.45 -0.62 -8.64
N LEU A 132 -7.39 -1.29 -8.19
CA LEU A 132 -6.70 -2.29 -8.97
C LEU A 132 -7.59 -3.50 -9.24
N ASP A 133 -8.26 -4.03 -8.21
CA ASP A 133 -9.18 -5.16 -8.31
C ASP A 133 -10.35 -4.82 -9.26
N LEU A 134 -10.87 -3.61 -9.18
CA LEU A 134 -11.91 -3.13 -10.09
C LEU A 134 -11.43 -3.14 -11.55
N LEU A 135 -10.22 -2.62 -11.82
CA LEU A 135 -9.66 -2.63 -13.17
C LEU A 135 -9.37 -4.05 -13.67
N GLN A 136 -8.82 -4.91 -12.81
CA GLN A 136 -8.56 -6.31 -13.16
C GLN A 136 -9.84 -7.06 -13.55
N GLY A 137 -10.91 -6.83 -12.80
CA GLY A 137 -12.20 -7.49 -13.04
C GLY A 137 -12.98 -6.94 -14.24
N TYR A 138 -12.88 -5.66 -14.53
CA TYR A 138 -13.84 -4.98 -15.38
C TYR A 138 -13.25 -4.12 -16.51
N ALA A 139 -11.94 -3.86 -16.57
CA ALA A 139 -11.37 -3.15 -17.72
C ALA A 139 -11.53 -3.97 -19.01
N ALA A 140 -11.92 -3.28 -20.07
CA ALA A 140 -12.13 -3.90 -21.38
C ALA A 140 -10.81 -4.29 -22.08
N ASP A 141 -9.72 -3.58 -21.77
CA ASP A 141 -8.40 -3.76 -22.39
C ASP A 141 -7.41 -4.36 -21.38
N GLU A 142 -6.69 -5.41 -21.77
CA GLU A 142 -5.66 -6.04 -20.95
C GLU A 142 -4.50 -5.08 -20.62
N ALA A 143 -4.18 -4.16 -21.53
CA ALA A 143 -3.17 -3.14 -21.25
C ALA A 143 -3.60 -2.17 -20.13
N ASP A 144 -4.89 -1.87 -20.02
CA ASP A 144 -5.42 -1.06 -18.91
C ASP A 144 -5.38 -1.84 -17.59
N LYS A 145 -5.67 -3.14 -17.60
CA LYS A 145 -5.51 -4.01 -16.42
C LYS A 145 -4.07 -4.00 -15.93
N TRP A 146 -3.12 -4.31 -16.82
CA TRP A 146 -1.71 -4.37 -16.46
C TRP A 146 -1.14 -3.02 -16.04
N SER A 147 -1.64 -1.92 -16.59
CA SER A 147 -1.18 -0.56 -16.25
C SER A 147 -1.23 -0.23 -14.76
N MET A 148 -2.15 -0.87 -14.03
CA MET A 148 -2.28 -0.76 -12.58
C MET A 148 -1.70 -1.98 -11.86
N ALA A 149 -1.96 -3.20 -12.35
CA ALA A 149 -1.54 -4.45 -11.71
C ALA A 149 -0.03 -4.51 -11.46
N ARG A 150 0.78 -4.00 -12.37
CA ARG A 150 2.24 -3.95 -12.19
C ARG A 150 2.71 -3.21 -10.94
N TRP A 151 1.88 -2.31 -10.38
CA TRP A 151 2.17 -1.57 -9.17
C TRP A 151 1.68 -2.26 -7.89
N TRP A 152 1.03 -3.41 -8.02
CA TRP A 152 0.51 -4.17 -6.89
C TRP A 152 1.57 -4.44 -5.80
N PRO A 153 2.82 -4.88 -6.12
CA PRO A 153 3.85 -5.11 -5.11
C PRO A 153 4.22 -3.87 -4.31
N TRP A 154 4.18 -2.70 -4.96
CA TRP A 154 4.44 -1.43 -4.29
C TRP A 154 3.32 -1.07 -3.32
N ILE A 155 2.07 -1.20 -3.78
CA ILE A 155 0.90 -0.85 -2.98
C ILE A 155 0.76 -1.80 -1.80
N GLU A 156 0.98 -3.10 -2.00
CA GLU A 156 0.94 -4.12 -0.95
C GLU A 156 2.05 -3.90 0.08
N ARG A 157 3.28 -3.59 -0.33
CA ARG A 157 4.34 -3.19 0.58
C ARG A 157 3.90 -2.02 1.48
N ASP A 158 3.33 -0.98 0.88
CA ASP A 158 2.89 0.22 1.61
C ASP A 158 1.77 -0.12 2.61
N ARG A 159 0.78 -0.90 2.16
CA ARG A 159 -0.32 -1.38 3.01
C ARG A 159 0.19 -2.15 4.22
N ALA A 160 1.08 -3.12 3.97
CA ALA A 160 1.56 -4.01 5.01
C ALA A 160 2.47 -3.30 6.02
N ILE A 161 3.38 -2.45 5.56
CA ILE A 161 4.23 -1.67 6.47
C ILE A 161 3.37 -0.70 7.30
N ALA A 162 2.36 -0.07 6.70
CA ALA A 162 1.44 0.79 7.45
C ALA A 162 0.64 -0.01 8.49
N ALA A 163 0.10 -1.18 8.13
CA ALA A 163 -0.62 -2.06 9.05
C ALA A 163 0.28 -2.55 10.20
N ALA A 164 1.50 -2.98 9.88
CA ALA A 164 2.47 -3.42 10.87
C ALA A 164 2.85 -2.30 11.86
N LEU A 165 3.07 -1.08 11.37
CA LEU A 165 3.41 0.06 12.23
C LEU A 165 2.21 0.51 13.08
N ALA A 166 1.00 0.45 12.56
CA ALA A 166 -0.22 0.73 13.34
C ALA A 166 -0.43 -0.31 14.44
N ALA A 167 -0.19 -1.59 14.17
CA ALA A 167 -0.23 -2.65 15.17
C ALA A 167 0.88 -2.49 16.22
N LEU A 168 2.08 -2.11 15.80
CA LEU A 168 3.20 -1.84 16.71
C LEU A 168 2.90 -0.70 17.69
N GLU A 169 2.21 0.35 17.26
CA GLU A 169 1.76 1.43 18.14
C GLU A 169 0.77 0.96 19.21
N GLN A 170 0.07 -0.15 18.95
CA GLN A 170 -0.85 -0.79 19.88
C GLN A 170 -0.17 -1.91 20.69
N GLU A 171 1.15 -2.07 20.56
CA GLU A 171 1.94 -3.14 21.18
C GLU A 171 1.54 -4.57 20.71
N ASP A 172 0.84 -4.67 19.58
CA ASP A 172 0.44 -5.95 18.98
C ASP A 172 1.55 -6.48 18.07
N LEU A 173 2.54 -7.12 18.71
CA LEU A 173 3.71 -7.64 18.01
C LEU A 173 3.39 -8.84 17.10
N LEU A 174 2.35 -9.62 17.41
CA LEU A 174 1.98 -10.77 16.57
C LEU A 174 1.35 -10.31 15.27
N THR A 175 0.40 -9.38 15.32
CA THR A 175 -0.15 -8.77 14.11
C THR A 175 0.93 -8.07 13.30
N THR A 176 1.85 -7.33 13.96
CA THR A 176 3.00 -6.70 13.29
C THR A 176 3.83 -7.71 12.50
N ALA A 177 4.16 -8.84 13.11
CA ALA A 177 4.95 -9.90 12.47
C ALA A 177 4.19 -10.55 11.30
N SER A 178 2.91 -10.87 11.51
CA SER A 178 2.05 -11.50 10.51
C SER A 178 1.86 -10.62 9.26
N GLU A 179 1.62 -9.32 9.43
CA GLU A 179 1.45 -8.39 8.30
C GLU A 179 2.70 -8.34 7.42
N LEU A 180 3.89 -8.25 8.02
CA LEU A 180 5.14 -8.21 7.27
C LEU A 180 5.44 -9.55 6.57
N TYR A 181 5.23 -10.66 7.27
CA TYR A 181 5.46 -11.99 6.70
C TYR A 181 4.55 -12.29 5.51
N ARG A 182 3.24 -12.04 5.67
CA ARG A 182 2.26 -12.25 4.59
C ARG A 182 2.57 -11.39 3.37
N ALA A 183 2.96 -10.13 3.57
CA ALA A 183 3.29 -9.23 2.48
C ALA A 183 4.54 -9.69 1.72
N GLU A 184 5.60 -10.09 2.42
CA GLU A 184 6.81 -10.60 1.77
C GLU A 184 6.48 -11.79 0.86
N LYS A 185 5.68 -12.73 1.38
CA LYS A 185 5.23 -13.91 0.65
C LYS A 185 4.36 -13.57 -0.54
N SER A 186 3.31 -12.79 -0.34
CA SER A 186 2.36 -12.42 -1.40
C SER A 186 3.01 -11.60 -2.51
N ILE A 187 3.96 -10.72 -2.18
CA ILE A 187 4.72 -9.97 -3.19
C ILE A 187 5.59 -10.89 -4.02
N ARG A 188 6.25 -11.91 -3.42
CA ARG A 188 7.03 -12.91 -4.16
C ARG A 188 6.13 -13.71 -5.11
N GLU A 189 5.03 -14.25 -4.58
CA GLU A 189 4.06 -15.06 -5.34
C GLU A 189 3.50 -14.26 -6.52
N PHE A 190 3.13 -12.99 -6.32
CA PHE A 190 2.68 -12.12 -7.39
C PHE A 190 3.77 -11.91 -8.46
N GLY A 191 5.01 -11.67 -8.02
CA GLY A 191 6.14 -11.51 -8.93
C GLY A 191 6.42 -12.76 -9.76
N GLU A 192 6.30 -13.95 -9.18
CA GLU A 192 6.45 -15.23 -9.89
C GLU A 192 5.33 -15.45 -10.90
N GLN A 193 4.07 -15.17 -10.52
CA GLN A 193 2.91 -15.27 -11.41
C GLN A 193 3.00 -14.34 -12.62
N HIS A 194 3.62 -13.17 -12.48
CA HIS A 194 3.73 -12.14 -13.51
C HIS A 194 5.18 -11.94 -14.03
N ALA A 195 6.04 -12.94 -13.87
CA ALA A 195 7.46 -12.82 -14.22
C ALA A 195 7.67 -12.43 -15.68
N GLU A 196 6.90 -12.99 -16.62
CA GLU A 196 6.99 -12.66 -18.04
C GLU A 196 6.53 -11.22 -18.36
N ASP A 197 5.54 -10.72 -17.63
CA ASP A 197 5.04 -9.35 -17.80
C ASP A 197 6.08 -8.34 -17.33
N TYR A 198 6.69 -8.58 -16.17
CA TYR A 198 7.78 -7.75 -15.66
C TYR A 198 9.02 -7.79 -16.54
N ALA A 199 9.38 -8.96 -17.07
CA ALA A 199 10.53 -9.10 -17.97
C ALA A 199 10.32 -8.32 -19.27
N ARG A 200 9.09 -8.27 -19.80
CA ARG A 200 8.78 -7.46 -21.01
C ARG A 200 8.97 -5.96 -20.80
N GLU A 201 8.91 -5.47 -19.58
CA GLU A 201 9.04 -4.05 -19.23
C GLU A 201 10.38 -3.70 -18.56
N ASP A 202 11.34 -4.66 -18.50
CA ASP A 202 12.60 -4.51 -17.76
C ASP A 202 12.40 -4.10 -16.28
N ALA A 203 11.31 -4.60 -15.67
CA ALA A 203 10.81 -4.15 -14.35
C ALA A 203 10.93 -5.21 -13.23
N GLU A 204 11.68 -6.30 -13.43
CA GLU A 204 11.83 -7.41 -12.47
C GLU A 204 12.38 -6.93 -11.12
N LYS A 205 13.19 -5.86 -11.15
CA LYS A 205 13.74 -5.26 -9.92
C LYS A 205 12.69 -4.65 -9.01
N LEU A 206 11.50 -4.32 -9.53
CA LEU A 206 10.43 -3.77 -8.71
C LEU A 206 10.04 -4.75 -7.60
N VAL A 207 9.73 -5.98 -7.98
CA VAL A 207 9.31 -7.03 -7.03
C VAL A 207 10.39 -7.29 -5.98
N THR A 208 11.63 -7.53 -6.41
CA THR A 208 12.75 -7.80 -5.49
C THR A 208 13.03 -6.63 -4.55
N THR A 209 12.87 -5.39 -5.03
CA THR A 209 13.01 -4.20 -4.20
C THR A 209 11.89 -4.11 -3.15
N MET A 210 10.65 -4.37 -3.53
CA MET A 210 9.53 -4.31 -2.57
C MET A 210 9.64 -5.39 -1.49
N VAL A 211 10.02 -6.60 -1.86
CA VAL A 211 10.35 -7.68 -0.92
C VAL A 211 11.47 -7.25 0.03
N SER A 212 12.56 -6.69 -0.50
CA SER A 212 13.68 -6.22 0.31
C SER A 212 13.28 -5.13 1.32
N HIS A 213 12.37 -4.23 0.94
CA HIS A 213 11.89 -3.19 1.86
C HIS A 213 11.10 -3.80 3.03
N VAL A 214 10.20 -4.75 2.76
CA VAL A 214 9.43 -5.44 3.82
C VAL A 214 10.37 -6.21 4.75
N ALA A 215 11.30 -7.00 4.18
CA ALA A 215 12.26 -7.78 4.95
C ALA A 215 13.15 -6.89 5.83
N ARG A 216 13.61 -5.74 5.31
CA ARG A 216 14.43 -4.79 6.07
C ARG A 216 13.67 -4.16 7.25
N VAL A 217 12.38 -3.87 7.08
CA VAL A 217 11.54 -3.40 8.19
C VAL A 217 11.36 -4.50 9.23
N ALA A 218 11.06 -5.73 8.82
CA ALA A 218 10.91 -6.85 9.73
C ALA A 218 12.19 -7.15 10.51
N GLU A 219 13.36 -7.13 9.85
CA GLU A 219 14.66 -7.35 10.49
C GLU A 219 14.94 -6.27 11.55
N LEU A 220 14.74 -5.01 11.20
CA LEU A 220 14.96 -3.90 12.13
C LEU A 220 14.01 -3.97 13.34
N LEU A 221 12.74 -4.37 13.14
CA LEU A 221 11.81 -4.55 14.26
C LEU A 221 12.17 -5.76 15.14
N ARG A 222 12.74 -6.83 14.57
CA ARG A 222 13.28 -7.94 15.38
C ARG A 222 14.44 -7.50 16.27
N GLU A 223 15.31 -6.63 15.74
CA GLU A 223 16.46 -6.12 16.50
C GLU A 223 16.08 -5.10 17.57
N GLU A 224 15.20 -4.17 17.28
CA GLU A 224 14.96 -2.99 18.10
C GLU A 224 13.70 -3.12 18.98
N GLU A 225 12.70 -3.87 18.56
CA GLU A 225 11.40 -4.01 19.24
C GLU A 225 11.11 -5.45 19.68
N ASN A 226 12.07 -6.38 19.52
CA ASN A 226 11.94 -7.80 19.81
C ASN A 226 10.74 -8.46 19.10
N LEU A 227 10.53 -8.13 17.82
CA LEU A 227 9.43 -8.68 17.04
C LEU A 227 9.53 -10.22 17.00
N PRO A 228 8.49 -10.96 17.39
CA PRO A 228 8.49 -12.41 17.32
C PRO A 228 8.45 -12.90 15.87
N GLU A 229 8.70 -14.18 15.69
CA GLU A 229 8.43 -14.87 14.43
C GLU A 229 6.90 -14.93 14.19
N ALA A 230 6.45 -14.69 12.96
CA ALA A 230 5.03 -14.74 12.64
C ALA A 230 4.45 -16.15 12.87
N PRO A 231 3.20 -16.28 13.36
CA PRO A 231 2.57 -17.60 13.53
C PRO A 231 2.52 -18.40 12.24
N GLU A 232 2.27 -17.76 11.11
CA GLU A 232 2.26 -18.37 9.78
C GLU A 232 3.65 -18.91 9.38
N GLU A 233 4.72 -18.15 9.64
CA GLU A 233 6.11 -18.55 9.39
C GLU A 233 6.47 -19.78 10.19
N ARG A 234 6.09 -19.81 11.48
CA ARG A 234 6.28 -20.97 12.36
C ARG A 234 5.50 -22.18 11.86
N LEU A 235 4.27 -21.99 11.39
CA LEU A 235 3.45 -23.07 10.86
C LEU A 235 4.05 -23.66 9.58
N GLU A 236 4.50 -22.85 8.64
CA GLU A 236 5.15 -23.32 7.42
C GLU A 236 6.43 -24.12 7.72
N ARG A 237 7.27 -23.60 8.61
CA ARG A 237 8.47 -24.33 9.05
C ARG A 237 8.15 -25.67 9.70
N ALA A 238 7.09 -25.73 10.51
CA ALA A 238 6.66 -26.99 11.13
C ALA A 238 6.11 -27.98 10.10
N VAL A 239 5.39 -27.49 9.08
CA VAL A 239 4.92 -28.31 7.95
C VAL A 239 6.10 -28.88 7.16
N ASP A 240 7.09 -28.06 6.86
CA ASP A 240 8.30 -28.47 6.11
C ASP A 240 9.15 -29.48 6.89
N ALA A 241 9.18 -29.33 8.23
CA ALA A 241 9.85 -30.28 9.12
C ALA A 241 9.04 -31.57 9.38
N VAL A 242 7.80 -31.67 8.88
CA VAL A 242 6.85 -32.78 9.18
C VAL A 242 6.59 -32.91 10.70
N ASP A 243 6.57 -31.79 11.43
CA ASP A 243 6.30 -31.75 12.87
C ASP A 243 4.79 -31.61 13.14
N ALA A 244 4.10 -32.75 13.23
CA ALA A 244 2.66 -32.80 13.41
C ALA A 244 2.19 -32.22 14.76
N GLU A 245 2.99 -32.29 15.82
CA GLU A 245 2.62 -31.76 17.14
C GLU A 245 2.68 -30.24 17.15
N GLU A 246 3.72 -29.65 16.54
CA GLU A 246 3.87 -28.21 16.39
C GLU A 246 2.78 -27.64 15.49
N ILE A 247 2.44 -28.30 14.37
CA ILE A 247 1.35 -27.91 13.48
C ILE A 247 0.03 -27.79 14.24
N GLU A 248 -0.32 -28.81 15.04
CA GLU A 248 -1.58 -28.82 15.78
C GLU A 248 -1.60 -27.76 16.89
N ARG A 249 -0.47 -27.48 17.52
CA ARG A 249 -0.33 -26.41 18.52
C ARG A 249 -0.54 -25.04 17.88
N LEU A 250 0.13 -24.76 16.77
CA LEU A 250 0.05 -23.48 16.06
C LEU A 250 -1.35 -23.22 15.50
N ARG A 251 -2.02 -24.25 14.97
CA ARG A 251 -3.42 -24.10 14.52
C ARG A 251 -4.33 -23.66 15.66
N ARG A 252 -4.20 -24.24 16.85
CA ARG A 252 -4.99 -23.83 18.01
C ARG A 252 -4.66 -22.43 18.52
N GLU A 253 -3.41 -21.99 18.40
CA GLU A 253 -3.01 -20.61 18.69
C GLU A 253 -3.70 -19.63 17.72
N MET A 254 -3.60 -19.86 16.41
CA MET A 254 -4.22 -19.03 15.38
C MET A 254 -5.75 -18.98 15.53
N GLU A 255 -6.40 -20.11 15.83
CA GLU A 255 -7.86 -20.16 16.06
C GLU A 255 -8.28 -19.31 17.26
N ARG A 256 -7.51 -19.31 18.34
CA ARG A 256 -7.77 -18.47 19.53
C ARG A 256 -7.60 -16.99 19.25
N GLU A 257 -6.56 -16.62 18.52
CA GLU A 257 -6.32 -15.22 18.12
C GLU A 257 -7.43 -14.70 17.19
N LEU A 258 -7.89 -15.52 16.23
CA LEU A 258 -8.97 -15.17 15.32
C LEU A 258 -10.34 -15.09 16.01
N SER A 259 -10.55 -15.87 17.08
CA SER A 259 -11.82 -15.86 17.85
C SER A 259 -11.90 -14.74 18.87
N GLY A 260 -10.83 -14.00 19.10
CA GLY A 260 -10.79 -12.91 20.10
C GLY A 260 -10.87 -13.40 21.56
N GLU A 261 -10.53 -14.67 21.81
CA GLU A 261 -10.49 -15.28 23.15
C GLU A 261 -9.08 -15.20 23.76
N GLY A 262 -8.49 -14.00 23.72
CA GLY A 262 -7.18 -13.71 24.31
C GLY A 262 -7.29 -12.81 25.54
#